data_a8f8218aa3d7c72bd85afc5bb3b8849f
#
_entry.id   a8f8218aa3d7c72bd85afc5bb3b8849f
#
_cell.length_a   1.000
_cell.length_b   1.000
_cell.length_c   1.000
_cell.angle_alpha   90.00
_cell.angle_beta   90.00
_cell.angle_gamma   90.00
#
_symmetry.space_group_name_H-M   'P 1'
#
loop_
_entity.id
_entity.type
_entity.pdbx_description
1 polymer ?
#
loop_
_entity_poly.entity_id
_entity_poly.type
_entity_poly.pdbx_seq_one_letter_code
_entity_poly.pdbx_strand_id
1 'polypeptide(L)'
;MGNAKDNTGDFNTGDFNTGHRNSGHRNTGHRNTGNFCTEDGPLRFFDKAWDGTWAEAAELIPAVELHVGAIWTPTEDMTAEEKAENPNHAVVGGYLRASALRIQDAFPVFWAKAGEATRQRFLDLPNFDAEKFLACTGVDVRRPAPGDTITVDGVLYRRVKPQ
;
A
#
# COMPACT_ATOMS: atom_id res chain seq x y z
N MET A 1 -17.83 -12.39 -10.49
CA MET A 1 -17.66 -10.91 -10.57
C MET A 1 -18.80 -10.42 -11.45
N GLY A 2 -19.79 -9.69 -10.88
CA GLY A 2 -20.87 -9.09 -11.65
C GLY A 2 -20.29 -8.06 -12.61
N ASN A 3 -20.67 -8.12 -13.88
CA ASN A 3 -20.35 -7.07 -14.83
C ASN A 3 -20.98 -5.79 -14.31
N ALA A 4 -20.15 -4.80 -13.97
CA ALA A 4 -20.61 -3.45 -13.68
C ALA A 4 -21.39 -2.96 -14.92
N LYS A 5 -22.71 -2.75 -14.77
CA LYS A 5 -23.57 -2.33 -15.87
C LYS A 5 -23.54 -0.81 -15.98
N ASP A 6 -23.37 -0.34 -17.23
CA ASP A 6 -23.60 1.05 -17.63
C ASP A 6 -22.86 2.11 -16.81
N ASN A 7 -21.63 1.80 -16.37
CA ASN A 7 -20.73 2.78 -15.79
C ASN A 7 -20.03 3.60 -16.87
N THR A 8 -19.93 4.89 -16.67
CA THR A 8 -19.10 5.80 -17.48
C THR A 8 -17.92 6.28 -16.63
N GLY A 9 -16.69 6.05 -17.11
CA GLY A 9 -15.45 6.32 -16.38
C GLY A 9 -14.87 5.09 -15.70
N ASP A 10 -13.71 5.27 -15.05
CA ASP A 10 -12.85 4.18 -14.59
C ASP A 10 -13.01 3.87 -13.09
N PHE A 11 -12.66 2.65 -12.71
CA PHE A 11 -12.58 2.21 -11.33
C PHE A 11 -13.89 2.32 -10.54
N ASN A 12 -15.03 2.17 -11.20
CA ASN A 12 -16.32 2.16 -10.54
C ASN A 12 -16.69 0.74 -10.06
N THR A 13 -17.28 0.65 -8.88
CA THR A 13 -17.87 -0.57 -8.33
C THR A 13 -19.37 -0.36 -8.14
N GLY A 14 -20.17 -1.29 -8.66
CA GLY A 14 -21.62 -1.15 -8.74
C GLY A 14 -22.08 -0.69 -10.12
N ASP A 15 -23.32 -0.23 -10.27
CA ASP A 15 -23.95 0.01 -11.55
C ASP A 15 -24.38 1.47 -11.74
N PHE A 16 -24.44 1.91 -13.01
CA PHE A 16 -24.97 3.21 -13.42
C PHE A 16 -24.22 4.41 -12.80
N ASN A 17 -22.89 4.29 -12.60
CA ASN A 17 -22.10 5.42 -12.13
C ASN A 17 -21.51 6.19 -13.30
N THR A 18 -21.52 7.52 -13.17
CA THR A 18 -20.84 8.43 -14.08
C THR A 18 -19.73 9.15 -13.35
N GLY A 19 -18.50 9.09 -13.87
CA GLY A 19 -17.29 9.59 -13.21
C GLY A 19 -16.36 8.45 -12.81
N HIS A 20 -15.43 8.71 -11.91
CA HIS A 20 -14.37 7.74 -11.58
C HIS A 20 -14.35 7.36 -10.10
N ARG A 21 -13.97 6.12 -9.81
CA ARG A 21 -13.75 5.63 -8.44
C ARG A 21 -14.98 5.72 -7.54
N ASN A 22 -16.16 5.51 -8.10
CA ASN A 22 -17.37 5.43 -7.30
C ASN A 22 -17.61 4.01 -6.77
N SER A 23 -18.13 3.91 -5.56
CA SER A 23 -18.57 2.67 -4.94
C SER A 23 -20.03 2.79 -4.58
N GLY A 24 -20.89 1.96 -5.18
CA GLY A 24 -22.34 2.02 -5.06
C GLY A 24 -23.02 2.21 -6.39
N HIS A 25 -24.23 2.75 -6.42
CA HIS A 25 -25.04 2.81 -7.62
C HIS A 25 -25.56 4.21 -7.92
N ARG A 26 -25.66 4.53 -9.23
CA ARG A 26 -26.29 5.76 -9.72
C ARG A 26 -25.65 7.05 -9.19
N ASN A 27 -24.32 7.03 -9.06
CA ASN A 27 -23.58 8.22 -8.66
C ASN A 27 -23.13 9.00 -9.90
N THR A 28 -23.17 10.32 -9.79
CA THR A 28 -22.56 11.26 -10.74
C THR A 28 -21.49 12.06 -9.99
N GLY A 29 -20.31 12.20 -10.57
CA GLY A 29 -19.16 12.76 -9.88
C GLY A 29 -18.11 11.71 -9.58
N HIS A 30 -17.14 12.03 -8.76
CA HIS A 30 -15.98 11.19 -8.50
C HIS A 30 -15.91 10.75 -7.04
N ARG A 31 -15.41 9.52 -6.82
CA ARG A 31 -15.02 9.03 -5.48
C ARG A 31 -16.16 8.97 -4.47
N ASN A 32 -17.37 8.80 -4.94
CA ASN A 32 -18.53 8.63 -4.08
C ASN A 32 -18.56 7.22 -3.48
N THR A 33 -18.97 7.14 -2.22
CA THR A 33 -19.34 5.89 -1.57
C THR A 33 -20.80 6.00 -1.13
N GLY A 34 -21.66 5.23 -1.77
CA GLY A 34 -23.10 5.30 -1.53
C GLY A 34 -23.90 5.26 -2.83
N ASN A 35 -25.12 5.75 -2.80
CA ASN A 35 -26.04 5.74 -3.93
C ASN A 35 -26.65 7.13 -4.16
N PHE A 36 -26.86 7.46 -5.45
CA PHE A 36 -27.47 8.71 -5.87
C PHE A 36 -26.71 9.98 -5.45
N CYS A 37 -25.38 9.89 -5.27
CA CYS A 37 -24.54 11.05 -5.00
C CYS A 37 -24.29 11.82 -6.29
N THR A 38 -24.34 13.14 -6.27
CA THR A 38 -24.21 14.02 -7.44
C THR A 38 -23.00 14.94 -7.41
N GLU A 39 -22.31 14.99 -6.28
CA GLU A 39 -21.10 15.79 -6.08
C GLU A 39 -19.90 14.88 -5.90
N ASP A 40 -18.69 15.45 -6.02
CA ASP A 40 -17.48 14.70 -5.71
C ASP A 40 -17.43 14.35 -4.21
N GLY A 41 -17.07 13.11 -3.94
CA GLY A 41 -16.88 12.67 -2.56
C GLY A 41 -15.75 13.45 -1.87
N PRO A 42 -15.87 13.78 -0.57
CA PRO A 42 -14.85 14.52 0.16
C PRO A 42 -13.54 13.74 0.22
N LEU A 43 -12.43 14.46 0.10
CA LEU A 43 -11.11 13.91 0.40
C LEU A 43 -11.01 13.56 1.87
N ARG A 44 -10.43 12.41 2.16
CA ARG A 44 -10.21 11.94 3.52
C ARG A 44 -8.80 11.40 3.67
N PHE A 45 -8.17 11.76 4.77
CA PHE A 45 -7.01 11.06 5.31
C PHE A 45 -7.39 10.46 6.66
N PHE A 46 -7.12 9.18 6.83
CA PHE A 46 -7.41 8.45 8.07
C PHE A 46 -8.87 8.65 8.56
N ASP A 47 -9.83 8.52 7.61
CA ASP A 47 -11.29 8.69 7.79
C ASP A 47 -11.77 10.09 8.14
N LYS A 48 -10.90 11.04 8.33
CA LYS A 48 -11.24 12.44 8.59
C LYS A 48 -11.21 13.26 7.31
N ALA A 49 -12.17 14.13 7.13
CA ALA A 49 -12.23 15.05 6.00
C ALA A 49 -10.96 15.91 5.96
N TRP A 50 -10.52 16.20 4.74
CA TRP A 50 -9.41 17.09 4.47
C TRP A 50 -9.82 17.98 3.29
N ASP A 51 -9.59 19.27 3.39
CA ASP A 51 -10.08 20.32 2.49
C ASP A 51 -9.10 20.71 1.36
N GLY A 52 -7.99 19.98 1.23
CA GLY A 52 -7.08 20.14 0.10
C GLY A 52 -7.60 19.49 -1.19
N THR A 53 -6.86 19.70 -2.27
CA THR A 53 -7.14 19.18 -3.60
C THR A 53 -6.53 17.79 -3.82
N TRP A 54 -7.00 17.09 -4.86
CA TRP A 54 -6.42 15.80 -5.26
C TRP A 54 -4.97 15.92 -5.75
N ALA A 55 -4.61 17.03 -6.36
CA ALA A 55 -3.23 17.29 -6.77
C ALA A 55 -2.31 17.40 -5.53
N GLU A 56 -2.73 18.17 -4.53
CA GLU A 56 -2.00 18.28 -3.26
C GLU A 56 -1.91 16.94 -2.53
N ALA A 57 -3.00 16.14 -2.51
CA ALA A 57 -2.96 14.81 -1.91
C ALA A 57 -1.96 13.88 -2.60
N ALA A 58 -1.84 13.95 -3.94
CA ALA A 58 -0.89 13.16 -4.70
C ALA A 58 0.58 13.54 -4.38
N GLU A 59 0.85 14.82 -4.13
CA GLU A 59 2.18 15.31 -3.73
C GLU A 59 2.56 14.90 -2.29
N LEU A 60 1.57 14.86 -1.40
CA LEU A 60 1.78 14.48 -0.01
C LEU A 60 2.11 13.00 0.17
N ILE A 61 1.43 12.12 -0.58
CA ILE A 61 1.59 10.67 -0.43
C ILE A 61 2.93 10.23 -1.03
N PRO A 62 3.86 9.67 -0.24
CA PRO A 62 5.13 9.19 -0.78
C PRO A 62 4.92 8.06 -1.80
N ALA A 63 5.69 8.09 -2.88
CA ALA A 63 5.74 6.97 -3.82
C ALA A 63 6.26 5.71 -3.12
N VAL A 64 5.57 4.61 -3.32
CA VAL A 64 5.90 3.31 -2.73
C VAL A 64 5.94 2.25 -3.82
N GLU A 65 7.05 1.58 -3.94
CA GLU A 65 7.16 0.39 -4.78
C GLU A 65 6.86 -0.85 -3.94
N LEU A 66 5.67 -1.41 -4.11
CA LEU A 66 5.26 -2.65 -3.44
C LEU A 66 5.12 -3.76 -4.47
N HIS A 67 5.80 -4.85 -4.20
CA HIS A 67 5.64 -6.06 -4.99
C HIS A 67 4.60 -6.96 -4.31
N VAL A 68 3.38 -6.94 -4.84
CA VAL A 68 2.26 -7.78 -4.39
C VAL A 68 1.87 -8.74 -5.50
N GLY A 69 1.72 -10.02 -5.17
CA GLY A 69 1.39 -11.06 -6.14
C GLY A 69 2.56 -11.97 -6.45
N ALA A 70 2.92 -12.13 -7.72
CA ALA A 70 4.04 -12.95 -8.16
C ALA A 70 5.15 -12.10 -8.76
N ILE A 71 6.39 -12.43 -8.41
CA ILE A 71 7.61 -11.77 -8.91
C ILE A 71 8.35 -12.78 -9.78
N TRP A 72 8.73 -12.37 -11.01
CA TRP A 72 9.62 -13.17 -11.82
C TRP A 72 11.01 -13.23 -11.17
N THR A 73 11.48 -14.44 -10.91
CA THR A 73 12.82 -14.71 -10.38
C THR A 73 13.62 -15.43 -11.45
N PRO A 74 14.63 -14.79 -12.04
CA PRO A 74 15.51 -15.42 -13.03
C PRO A 74 16.26 -16.62 -12.45
N THR A 75 16.65 -17.56 -13.31
CA THR A 75 17.34 -18.80 -12.89
C THR A 75 18.61 -18.52 -12.08
N GLU A 76 19.36 -17.46 -12.39
CA GLU A 76 20.57 -17.05 -11.69
C GLU A 76 20.33 -16.62 -10.25
N ASP A 77 19.15 -16.06 -9.98
CA ASP A 77 18.75 -15.55 -8.65
C ASP A 77 18.03 -16.60 -7.79
N MET A 78 17.79 -17.80 -8.33
CA MET A 78 17.10 -18.88 -7.63
C MET A 78 18.02 -19.63 -6.68
N THR A 79 17.50 -19.95 -5.48
CA THR A 79 18.14 -20.87 -4.54
C THR A 79 18.15 -22.30 -5.08
N ALA A 80 18.92 -23.20 -4.43
CA ALA A 80 18.95 -24.61 -4.81
C ALA A 80 17.59 -25.30 -4.59
N GLU A 81 16.88 -24.94 -3.51
CA GLU A 81 15.55 -25.45 -3.20
C GLU A 81 14.54 -24.98 -4.24
N GLU A 82 14.55 -23.70 -4.59
CA GLU A 82 13.65 -23.14 -5.61
C GLU A 82 13.87 -23.79 -7.00
N LYS A 83 15.13 -24.13 -7.35
CA LYS A 83 15.46 -24.87 -8.57
C LYS A 83 14.92 -26.28 -8.55
N ALA A 84 15.01 -26.96 -7.41
CA ALA A 84 14.48 -28.32 -7.24
C ALA A 84 12.95 -28.37 -7.36
N GLU A 85 12.26 -27.38 -6.80
CA GLU A 85 10.80 -27.25 -6.87
C GLU A 85 10.31 -26.81 -8.25
N ASN A 86 11.13 -26.15 -9.04
CA ASN A 86 10.79 -25.64 -10.37
C ASN A 86 11.72 -26.24 -11.46
N PRO A 87 11.62 -27.53 -11.78
CA PRO A 87 12.59 -28.22 -12.63
C PRO A 87 12.71 -27.64 -14.05
N ASN A 88 11.71 -26.92 -14.54
CA ASN A 88 11.71 -26.27 -15.84
C ASN A 88 12.37 -24.88 -15.85
N HIS A 89 12.89 -24.39 -14.73
CA HIS A 89 13.48 -23.05 -14.61
C HIS A 89 14.55 -22.77 -15.66
N ALA A 90 15.37 -23.80 -16.02
CA ALA A 90 16.46 -23.65 -16.98
C ALA A 90 15.94 -23.44 -18.42
N VAL A 91 14.76 -23.99 -18.74
CA VAL A 91 14.15 -23.87 -20.08
C VAL A 91 13.42 -22.55 -20.25
N VAL A 92 12.70 -22.12 -19.20
CA VAL A 92 11.89 -20.89 -19.21
C VAL A 92 12.65 -19.67 -18.72
N GLY A 93 13.88 -19.83 -18.22
CA GLY A 93 14.75 -18.77 -17.75
C GLY A 93 14.47 -18.28 -16.31
N GLY A 94 13.62 -18.97 -15.56
CA GLY A 94 13.25 -18.60 -14.21
C GLY A 94 11.90 -19.18 -13.78
N TYR A 95 11.28 -18.61 -12.72
CA TYR A 95 9.95 -18.96 -12.27
C TYR A 95 9.22 -17.77 -11.63
N LEU A 96 7.91 -17.89 -11.45
CA LEU A 96 7.11 -16.91 -10.71
C LEU A 96 7.10 -17.26 -9.22
N ARG A 97 7.87 -16.52 -8.44
CA ARG A 97 7.87 -16.62 -6.99
C ARG A 97 6.68 -15.87 -6.41
N ALA A 98 5.92 -16.53 -5.54
CA ALA A 98 4.87 -15.85 -4.79
C ALA A 98 5.49 -14.77 -3.90
N SER A 99 4.97 -13.57 -4.00
CA SER A 99 5.31 -12.42 -3.15
C SER A 99 4.20 -12.23 -2.10
N ALA A 100 4.28 -11.13 -1.35
CA ALA A 100 3.22 -10.76 -0.43
C ALA A 100 1.86 -10.71 -1.14
N LEU A 101 0.84 -11.34 -0.54
CA LEU A 101 -0.51 -11.38 -1.12
C LEU A 101 -1.33 -10.13 -0.77
N ARG A 102 -0.92 -9.39 0.26
CA ARG A 102 -1.61 -8.21 0.78
C ARG A 102 -0.63 -7.07 1.04
N ILE A 103 -1.16 -5.87 1.06
CA ILE A 103 -0.37 -4.66 1.40
C ILE A 103 0.25 -4.80 2.80
N GLN A 104 -0.49 -5.34 3.77
CA GLN A 104 -0.03 -5.56 5.13
C GLN A 104 1.17 -6.51 5.25
N ASP A 105 1.42 -7.32 4.23
CA ASP A 105 2.59 -8.22 4.17
C ASP A 105 3.77 -7.54 3.44
N ALA A 106 3.49 -6.75 2.39
CA ALA A 106 4.51 -6.08 1.56
C ALA A 106 5.02 -4.78 2.18
N PHE A 107 4.16 -3.99 2.80
CA PHE A 107 4.51 -2.66 3.29
C PHE A 107 5.53 -2.69 4.45
N PRO A 108 5.50 -3.63 5.42
CA PRO A 108 6.53 -3.75 6.44
C PRO A 108 7.93 -3.96 5.88
N VAL A 109 8.06 -4.71 4.76
CA VAL A 109 9.34 -4.92 4.08
C VAL A 109 9.87 -3.62 3.47
N PHE A 110 9.00 -2.86 2.80
CA PHE A 110 9.32 -1.53 2.32
C PHE A 110 9.70 -0.59 3.49
N TRP A 111 8.89 -0.55 4.55
CA TRP A 111 9.10 0.31 5.70
C TRP A 111 10.43 0.08 6.39
N ALA A 112 10.86 -1.19 6.52
CA ALA A 112 12.15 -1.54 7.09
C ALA A 112 13.35 -0.99 6.29
N LYS A 113 13.20 -0.91 4.95
CA LYS A 113 14.21 -0.39 4.02
C LYS A 113 14.11 1.11 3.79
N ALA A 114 12.95 1.71 4.03
CA ALA A 114 12.70 3.13 3.80
C ALA A 114 13.61 4.00 4.67
N GLY A 115 14.17 5.06 4.07
CA GLY A 115 14.92 6.09 4.79
C GLY A 115 14.02 6.87 5.76
N GLU A 116 14.63 7.51 6.77
CA GLU A 116 13.90 8.27 7.78
C GLU A 116 13.04 9.38 7.17
N ALA A 117 13.58 10.11 6.20
CA ALA A 117 12.84 11.16 5.51
C ALA A 117 11.55 10.64 4.84
N THR A 118 11.61 9.45 4.23
CA THR A 118 10.43 8.82 3.63
C THR A 118 9.43 8.40 4.70
N ARG A 119 9.90 7.78 5.80
CA ARG A 119 9.03 7.42 6.92
C ARG A 119 8.36 8.64 7.53
N GLN A 120 9.12 9.75 7.71
CA GLN A 120 8.58 10.99 8.27
C GLN A 120 7.47 11.57 7.39
N ARG A 121 7.61 11.55 6.05
CA ARG A 121 6.55 12.00 5.15
C ARG A 121 5.23 11.26 5.34
N PHE A 122 5.25 9.96 5.68
CA PHE A 122 4.04 9.23 6.02
C PHE A 122 3.44 9.68 7.35
N LEU A 123 4.29 9.97 8.34
CA LEU A 123 3.84 10.43 9.66
C LEU A 123 3.28 11.86 9.61
N ASP A 124 3.73 12.66 8.66
CA ASP A 124 3.29 14.04 8.43
C ASP A 124 2.01 14.13 7.57
N LEU A 125 1.44 13.01 7.15
CA LEU A 125 0.19 13.02 6.39
C LEU A 125 -0.94 13.66 7.21
N PRO A 126 -1.84 14.41 6.56
CA PRO A 126 -2.97 15.04 7.23
C PRO A 126 -3.77 14.04 8.07
N ASN A 127 -4.16 14.45 9.27
CA ASN A 127 -4.97 13.63 10.18
C ASN A 127 -4.33 12.29 10.56
N PHE A 128 -3.01 12.16 10.51
CA PHE A 128 -2.31 10.90 10.75
C PHE A 128 -2.85 10.18 11.99
N ASP A 129 -3.10 8.88 11.84
CA ASP A 129 -3.62 8.01 12.87
C ASP A 129 -2.84 6.68 12.85
N ALA A 130 -2.07 6.44 13.91
CA ALA A 130 -1.17 5.28 13.98
C ALA A 130 -1.90 3.93 14.00
N GLU A 131 -3.13 3.87 14.53
CA GLU A 131 -3.92 2.64 14.55
C GLU A 131 -4.44 2.31 13.16
N LYS A 132 -4.94 3.30 12.45
CA LYS A 132 -5.39 3.15 11.05
C LYS A 132 -4.22 2.87 10.13
N PHE A 133 -3.07 3.53 10.35
CA PHE A 133 -1.85 3.22 9.61
C PHE A 133 -1.44 1.76 9.79
N LEU A 134 -1.44 1.26 11.03
CA LEU A 134 -1.19 -0.15 11.32
C LEU A 134 -2.21 -1.07 10.60
N ALA A 135 -3.48 -0.77 10.69
CA ALA A 135 -4.53 -1.57 10.06
C ALA A 135 -4.39 -1.64 8.53
N CYS A 136 -4.00 -0.53 7.88
CA CYS A 136 -3.82 -0.46 6.43
C CYS A 136 -2.51 -1.09 5.95
N THR A 137 -1.42 -0.91 6.72
CA THR A 137 -0.05 -1.21 6.25
C THR A 137 0.63 -2.37 6.96
N GLY A 138 0.12 -2.80 8.11
CA GLY A 138 0.78 -3.80 8.97
C GLY A 138 1.95 -3.23 9.79
N VAL A 139 2.22 -1.92 9.72
CA VAL A 139 3.33 -1.27 10.42
C VAL A 139 2.85 -0.55 11.66
N ASP A 140 3.35 -0.95 12.83
CA ASP A 140 3.13 -0.23 14.09
C ASP A 140 4.23 0.82 14.31
N VAL A 141 3.94 2.06 13.93
CA VAL A 141 4.88 3.18 14.04
C VAL A 141 5.16 3.64 15.48
N ARG A 142 4.39 3.15 16.46
CA ARG A 142 4.63 3.38 17.87
C ARG A 142 5.78 2.52 18.41
N ARG A 143 6.17 1.49 17.65
CA ARG A 143 7.31 0.62 17.92
C ARG A 143 8.52 1.08 17.11
N PRO A 144 9.74 0.96 17.65
CA PRO A 144 10.95 1.23 16.88
C PRO A 144 10.97 0.38 15.60
N ALA A 145 11.41 0.98 14.49
CA ALA A 145 11.57 0.21 13.26
C ALA A 145 12.65 -0.87 13.42
N PRO A 146 12.55 -2.02 12.72
CA PRO A 146 13.61 -3.00 12.69
C PRO A 146 14.94 -2.34 12.28
N GLY A 147 15.98 -2.51 13.09
CA GLY A 147 17.27 -1.85 12.91
C GLY A 147 17.48 -0.55 13.71
N ASP A 148 16.42 0.03 14.28
CA ASP A 148 16.52 1.16 15.21
C ASP A 148 16.81 0.74 16.65
N THR A 149 16.81 -0.56 16.90
CA THR A 149 17.13 -1.15 18.22
C THR A 149 18.26 -2.13 18.11
N ILE A 150 19.11 -2.14 19.13
CA ILE A 150 20.14 -3.17 19.36
C ILE A 150 19.86 -3.83 20.71
N THR A 151 20.04 -5.13 20.79
CA THR A 151 19.97 -5.85 22.06
C THR A 151 21.41 -6.12 22.53
N VAL A 152 21.75 -5.61 23.70
CA VAL A 152 23.03 -5.87 24.37
C VAL A 152 22.72 -6.45 25.72
N ASP A 153 23.27 -7.64 26.03
CA ASP A 153 23.04 -8.38 27.27
C ASP A 153 21.57 -8.57 27.67
N GLY A 154 20.70 -8.79 26.65
CA GLY A 154 19.26 -8.97 26.85
C GLY A 154 18.48 -7.67 27.06
N VAL A 155 19.13 -6.52 27.05
CA VAL A 155 18.49 -5.19 27.16
C VAL A 155 18.35 -4.55 25.78
N LEU A 156 17.15 -4.07 25.48
CA LEU A 156 16.84 -3.41 24.22
C LEU A 156 17.21 -1.92 24.30
N TYR A 157 18.14 -1.49 23.46
CA TYR A 157 18.55 -0.09 23.31
C TYR A 157 18.02 0.49 22.02
N ARG A 158 17.48 1.70 22.08
CA ARG A 158 17.12 2.49 20.90
C ARG A 158 18.33 3.28 20.41
N ARG A 159 18.59 3.22 19.11
CA ARG A 159 19.63 4.04 18.49
C ARG A 159 19.21 5.52 18.55
N VAL A 160 19.94 6.32 19.32
CA VAL A 160 19.79 7.78 19.33
C VAL A 160 20.72 8.34 18.26
N LYS A 161 20.17 9.11 17.32
CA LYS A 161 20.99 9.80 16.33
C LYS A 161 21.66 10.99 16.99
N PRO A 162 22.94 11.29 16.70
CA PRO A 162 23.55 12.56 17.08
C PRO A 162 22.81 13.72 16.40
N GLN A 163 22.57 14.78 17.14
CA GLN A 163 22.02 16.04 16.64
C GLN A 163 23.02 16.72 15.71
#